data_a1264278d1f32c2e6b529b42ce3b11fb
#
_entry.id   a1264278d1f32c2e6b529b42ce3b11fb
#
_cell.length_a   1.000
_cell.length_b   1.000
_cell.length_c   1.000
_cell.angle_alpha   90.00
_cell.angle_beta   90.00
_cell.angle_gamma   90.00
#
_symmetry.space_group_name_H-M   'P 1'
#
loop_
_entity.id
_entity.type
_entity.pdbx_description
1 polymer ?
#
loop_
_entity_poly.entity_id
_entity_poly.type
_entity_poly.pdbx_seq_one_letter_code
_entity_poly.pdbx_strand_id
1 'polypeptide(L)'
;MEQWHHFTMALQKKGVIGERPPSPKGHSYYFQHGPKKYRQDNAFIIGDAAGLSTLDMGEGTHGAVLSGIRAADAIVENKPFALPHLARFSLPKILLPD
;
A
#
# COMPACT_ATOMS: atom_id res chain seq x y z
N MET A 1 -4.99 20.31 8.51
CA MET A 1 -5.47 20.18 9.92
C MET A 1 -6.83 20.84 10.16
N GLU A 2 -7.18 21.93 9.48
CA GLU A 2 -8.50 22.55 9.59
C GLU A 2 -9.63 21.58 9.20
N GLN A 3 -9.50 20.88 8.08
CA GLN A 3 -10.50 19.90 7.64
C GLN A 3 -10.68 18.76 8.65
N TRP A 4 -9.59 18.28 9.24
CA TRP A 4 -9.65 17.28 10.30
C TRP A 4 -10.38 17.80 11.52
N HIS A 5 -10.11 19.03 11.92
CA HIS A 5 -10.76 19.67 13.06
C HIS A 5 -12.27 19.83 12.83
N HIS A 6 -12.67 20.34 11.66
CA HIS A 6 -14.09 20.43 11.29
C HIS A 6 -14.79 19.07 11.29
N PHE A 7 -14.15 18.07 10.73
CA PHE A 7 -14.70 16.71 10.66
C PHE A 7 -14.91 16.13 12.07
N THR A 8 -13.91 16.22 12.93
CA THR A 8 -14.01 15.70 14.31
C THR A 8 -15.02 16.44 15.15
N MET A 9 -15.16 17.76 14.98
CA MET A 9 -16.21 18.54 15.65
C MET A 9 -17.61 18.11 15.21
N ALA A 10 -17.80 17.84 13.93
CA ALA A 10 -19.09 17.35 13.43
C ALA A 10 -19.44 15.99 14.02
N LEU A 11 -18.47 15.08 14.13
CA LEU A 11 -18.64 13.77 14.75
C LEU A 11 -18.96 13.87 16.25
N GLN A 12 -18.32 14.80 16.96
CA GLN A 12 -18.61 15.07 18.37
C GLN A 12 -20.05 15.54 18.57
N LYS A 13 -20.52 16.48 17.74
CA LYS A 13 -21.90 16.98 17.79
C LYS A 13 -22.94 15.88 17.56
N LYS A 14 -22.60 14.90 16.70
CA LYS A 14 -23.46 13.75 16.42
C LYS A 14 -23.35 12.64 17.46
N GLY A 15 -22.47 12.77 18.44
CA GLY A 15 -22.25 11.76 19.46
C GLY A 15 -21.56 10.49 18.97
N VAL A 16 -20.91 10.54 17.79
CA VAL A 16 -20.18 9.40 17.21
C VAL A 16 -18.84 9.20 17.93
N ILE A 17 -18.18 10.28 18.33
CA ILE A 17 -16.95 10.25 19.11
C ILE A 17 -17.11 11.04 20.39
N GLY A 18 -16.27 10.73 21.40
CA GLY A 18 -16.28 11.40 22.69
C GLY A 18 -15.68 12.81 22.65
N GLU A 19 -15.51 13.40 23.82
CA GLU A 19 -15.03 14.79 23.96
C GLU A 19 -13.59 15.01 23.50
N ARG A 20 -12.78 13.96 23.49
CA ARG A 20 -11.39 14.03 23.02
C ARG A 20 -11.26 13.39 21.64
N PRO A 21 -11.16 14.21 20.56
CA PRO A 21 -10.94 13.66 19.23
C PRO A 21 -9.55 12.99 19.15
N PRO A 22 -9.43 11.91 18.36
CA PRO A 22 -8.14 11.26 18.19
C PRO A 22 -7.16 12.19 17.47
N SER A 23 -5.89 12.12 17.87
CA SER A 23 -4.81 12.82 17.16
C SER A 23 -4.34 11.96 15.99
N PRO A 24 -4.47 12.44 14.74
CA PRO A 24 -4.06 11.66 13.59
C PRO A 24 -2.53 11.57 13.50
N LYS A 25 -2.05 10.38 13.17
CA LYS A 25 -0.65 10.18 12.78
C LYS A 25 -0.61 9.95 11.28
N GLY A 26 0.12 10.79 10.57
CA GLY A 26 0.32 10.66 9.14
C GLY A 26 1.33 9.58 8.79
N HIS A 27 1.16 8.99 7.65
CA HIS A 27 2.12 8.09 7.02
C HIS A 27 2.24 8.46 5.55
N SER A 28 3.46 8.49 5.04
CA SER A 28 3.72 8.77 3.63
C SER A 28 4.27 7.53 2.95
N TYR A 29 3.80 7.27 1.73
CA TYR A 29 4.31 6.21 0.87
C TYR A 29 4.33 6.70 -0.57
N TYR A 30 5.13 6.03 -1.38
CA TYR A 30 5.25 6.38 -2.79
C TYR A 30 4.33 5.53 -3.65
N PHE A 31 3.75 6.14 -4.68
CA PHE A 31 3.10 5.40 -5.75
C PHE A 31 4.15 4.60 -6.55
N GLN A 32 3.66 3.75 -7.42
CA GLN A 32 4.50 2.82 -8.17
C GLN A 32 5.70 3.51 -8.83
N HIS A 33 6.88 3.26 -8.31
CA HIS A 33 8.13 3.81 -8.84
C HIS A 33 9.27 2.81 -8.79
N GLY A 34 9.24 1.84 -7.93
CA GLY A 34 10.20 0.75 -7.79
C GLY A 34 11.66 1.14 -7.53
N PRO A 35 12.34 0.43 -6.66
CA PRO A 35 13.78 0.50 -6.54
C PRO A 35 14.45 -0.19 -7.73
N LYS A 36 15.74 0.09 -7.97
CA LYS A 36 16.53 -0.57 -9.02
C LYS A 36 16.72 -2.07 -8.76
N LYS A 37 16.70 -2.47 -7.49
CA LYS A 37 16.84 -3.86 -7.06
C LYS A 37 15.80 -4.16 -5.98
N TYR A 38 15.15 -5.29 -6.09
CA TYR A 38 14.20 -5.79 -5.10
C TYR A 38 14.81 -6.86 -4.18
N ARG A 39 15.96 -7.39 -4.52
CA ARG A 39 16.68 -8.38 -3.73
C ARG A 39 18.18 -8.12 -3.77
N GLN A 40 18.80 -8.27 -2.61
CA GLN A 40 20.26 -8.34 -2.49
C GLN A 40 20.60 -9.43 -1.47
N ASP A 41 21.28 -10.47 -1.92
CA ASP A 41 21.59 -11.64 -1.10
C ASP A 41 20.32 -12.22 -0.44
N ASN A 42 20.25 -12.15 0.89
CA ASN A 42 19.10 -12.62 1.67
C ASN A 42 18.14 -11.49 2.09
N ALA A 43 18.32 -10.29 1.55
CA ALA A 43 17.43 -9.16 1.81
C ALA A 43 16.48 -8.96 0.64
N PHE A 44 15.19 -8.78 0.95
CA PHE A 44 14.10 -8.57 -0.01
C PHE A 44 13.38 -7.28 0.30
N ILE A 45 12.99 -6.55 -0.74
CA ILE A 45 12.12 -5.38 -0.62
C ILE A 45 10.75 -5.76 -1.17
N ILE A 46 9.72 -5.62 -0.35
CA ILE A 46 8.34 -6.01 -0.70
C ILE A 46 7.35 -4.89 -0.34
N GLY A 47 6.13 -5.00 -0.81
CA GLY A 47 5.05 -4.06 -0.47
C GLY A 47 5.33 -2.62 -0.86
N ASP A 48 4.93 -1.71 0.00
CA ASP A 48 5.09 -0.26 -0.21
C ASP A 48 6.55 0.16 -0.36
N ALA A 49 7.46 -0.49 0.35
CA ALA A 49 8.89 -0.24 0.23
C ALA A 49 9.43 -0.56 -1.17
N ALA A 50 8.79 -1.49 -1.88
CA ALA A 50 9.10 -1.82 -3.26
C ALA A 50 8.36 -0.91 -4.26
N GLY A 51 7.57 0.06 -3.80
CA GLY A 51 6.84 0.99 -4.65
C GLY A 51 5.76 0.32 -5.49
N LEU A 52 4.94 -0.54 -4.88
CA LEU A 52 3.97 -1.37 -5.60
C LEU A 52 2.54 -0.83 -5.56
N SER A 53 2.32 0.34 -4.97
CA SER A 53 1.00 0.98 -4.95
C SER A 53 0.60 1.52 -6.31
N THR A 54 -0.67 1.40 -6.66
CA THR A 54 -1.18 1.87 -7.96
C THR A 54 -1.18 3.40 -8.05
N LEU A 55 -1.03 3.91 -9.28
CA LEU A 55 -0.89 5.36 -9.52
C LEU A 55 -2.19 6.13 -9.35
N ASP A 56 -3.33 5.50 -9.58
CA ASP A 56 -4.65 6.14 -9.55
C ASP A 56 -5.27 6.15 -8.14
N MET A 57 -5.19 5.06 -7.41
CA MET A 57 -5.85 4.92 -6.11
C MET A 57 -4.88 4.69 -4.95
N GLY A 58 -3.59 4.53 -5.21
CA GLY A 58 -2.62 4.19 -4.17
C GLY A 58 -2.89 2.83 -3.52
N GLU A 59 -3.57 1.92 -4.25
CA GLU A 59 -3.88 0.60 -3.75
C GLU A 59 -2.59 -0.24 -3.70
N GLY A 60 -2.21 -0.69 -2.52
CA GLY A 60 -0.97 -1.42 -2.28
C GLY A 60 -1.16 -2.84 -1.77
N THR A 61 -2.37 -3.21 -1.34
CA THR A 61 -2.65 -4.51 -0.72
C THR A 61 -2.30 -5.68 -1.64
N HIS A 62 -2.73 -5.63 -2.90
CA HIS A 62 -2.43 -6.68 -3.87
C HIS A 62 -0.92 -6.82 -4.08
N GLY A 63 -0.22 -5.70 -4.29
CA GLY A 63 1.23 -5.69 -4.45
C GLY A 63 1.97 -6.22 -3.22
N ALA A 64 1.52 -5.86 -2.03
CA ALA A 64 2.10 -6.32 -0.78
C ALA A 64 1.96 -7.83 -0.61
N VAL A 65 0.76 -8.37 -0.79
CA VAL A 65 0.50 -9.81 -0.68
C VAL A 65 1.29 -10.59 -1.72
N LEU A 66 1.22 -10.18 -2.98
CA LEU A 66 1.91 -10.89 -4.07
C LEU A 66 3.42 -10.87 -3.91
N SER A 67 4.01 -9.72 -3.56
CA SER A 67 5.45 -9.64 -3.34
C SER A 67 5.90 -10.47 -2.14
N GLY A 68 5.11 -10.54 -1.07
CA GLY A 68 5.37 -11.40 0.08
C GLY A 68 5.37 -12.88 -0.29
N ILE A 69 4.39 -13.34 -1.05
CA ILE A 69 4.32 -14.72 -1.55
C ILE A 69 5.54 -15.04 -2.42
N ARG A 70 5.88 -14.15 -3.36
CA ARG A 70 7.03 -14.36 -4.25
C ARG A 70 8.37 -14.38 -3.50
N ALA A 71 8.51 -13.55 -2.45
CA ALA A 71 9.70 -13.60 -1.60
C ALA A 71 9.78 -14.92 -0.85
N ALA A 72 8.69 -15.41 -0.30
CA ALA A 72 8.62 -16.70 0.38
C ALA A 72 9.00 -17.85 -0.57
N ASP A 73 8.45 -17.88 -1.77
CA ASP A 73 8.79 -18.88 -2.79
C ASP A 73 10.28 -18.85 -3.15
N ALA A 74 10.83 -17.64 -3.30
CA ALA A 74 12.26 -17.47 -3.61
C ALA A 74 13.16 -18.04 -2.51
N ILE A 75 12.75 -17.88 -1.26
CA ILE A 75 13.48 -18.38 -0.08
C ILE A 75 13.38 -19.92 0.01
N VAL A 76 12.15 -20.43 -0.03
CA VAL A 76 11.85 -21.85 0.21
C VAL A 76 12.37 -22.72 -0.95
N GLU A 77 12.18 -22.28 -2.18
CA GLU A 77 12.52 -23.04 -3.38
C GLU A 77 13.86 -22.63 -4.01
N ASN A 78 14.57 -21.70 -3.37
CA ASN A 78 15.83 -21.14 -3.87
C ASN A 78 15.73 -20.64 -5.32
N LYS A 79 14.63 -19.94 -5.62
CA LYS A 79 14.33 -19.36 -6.93
C LYS A 79 14.75 -17.89 -7.02
N PRO A 80 14.95 -17.36 -8.23
CA PRO A 80 15.07 -15.92 -8.40
C PRO A 80 13.81 -15.19 -7.89
N PHE A 81 14.01 -14.06 -7.22
CA PHE A 81 12.90 -13.21 -6.82
C PHE A 81 12.49 -12.34 -8.01
N ALA A 82 11.36 -12.66 -8.60
CA ALA A 82 10.78 -11.91 -9.70
C ALA A 82 9.37 -11.46 -9.33
N LEU A 83 9.11 -10.18 -9.51
CA LEU A 83 7.76 -9.64 -9.41
C LEU A 83 7.10 -9.72 -10.78
N PRO A 84 5.95 -10.38 -10.91
CA PRO A 84 5.21 -10.37 -12.17
C PRO A 84 4.75 -8.94 -12.46
N HIS A 85 4.38 -8.68 -13.70
CA HIS A 85 3.85 -7.39 -14.08
C HIS A 85 2.64 -7.03 -13.23
N LEU A 86 2.78 -6.01 -12.40
CA LEU A 86 1.70 -5.48 -11.59
C LEU A 86 0.98 -4.36 -12.35
N ALA A 87 -0.33 -4.34 -12.24
CA ALA A 87 -1.11 -3.28 -12.86
C ALA A 87 -0.71 -1.93 -12.28
N ARG A 88 -0.45 -0.95 -13.14
CA ARG A 88 -0.13 0.41 -12.72
C ARG A 88 -1.36 1.16 -12.21
N PHE A 89 -2.54 0.73 -12.62
CA PHE A 89 -3.81 1.37 -12.30
C PHE A 89 -4.81 0.34 -11.78
N SER A 90 -5.55 0.68 -10.75
CA SER A 90 -6.59 -0.16 -10.16
C SER A 90 -7.92 -0.07 -10.91
N LEU A 91 -8.30 1.15 -11.32
CA LEU A 91 -9.60 1.41 -11.94
C LEU A 91 -9.90 0.55 -13.16
N PRO A 92 -8.98 0.34 -14.12
CA PRO A 92 -9.26 -0.52 -15.26
C PRO A 92 -9.63 -1.95 -14.88
N LYS A 93 -9.02 -2.51 -13.83
CA LYS A 93 -9.35 -3.86 -13.36
C LYS A 93 -10.71 -3.94 -12.67
N ILE A 94 -11.12 -2.86 -12.01
CA ILE A 94 -12.41 -2.77 -11.33
C ILE A 94 -13.54 -2.59 -12.36
N LEU A 95 -13.32 -1.70 -13.33
CA LEU A 95 -14.34 -1.32 -14.32
C LEU A 95 -14.40 -2.27 -15.53
N LEU A 96 -13.27 -2.90 -15.88
CA LEU A 96 -13.13 -3.80 -17.03
C LEU A 96 -12.50 -5.11 -16.56
N PRO A 97 -13.20 -5.90 -15.72
CA PRO A 97 -12.70 -7.22 -15.34
C PRO A 97 -12.60 -8.13 -16.58
N ASP A 98 -11.59 -8.96 -16.58
CA ASP A 98 -11.33 -9.91 -17.68
C ASP A 98 -12.51 -10.82 -17.98
#